data_fea3d1032461a7bcd5d66205365beb90
#
_entry.id   fea3d1032461a7bcd5d66205365beb90
#
_cell.length_a   1.000
_cell.length_b   1.000
_cell.length_c   1.000
_cell.angle_alpha   90.00
_cell.angle_beta   90.00
_cell.angle_gamma   90.00
#
_symmetry.space_group_name_H-M   'P 1'
#
loop_
_entity.id
_entity.type
_entity.pdbx_description
1 polymer ?
#
loop_
_entity_poly.entity_id
_entity_poly.type
_entity_poly.pdbx_seq_one_letter_code
_entity_poly.pdbx_strand_id
1 'polypeptide(L)'
;MKSTLIIGCGIAGLTACRLLESKTAVYLCEKDRIGGLCIPNLDYYDRAIQENGYAFGAYGDHMFHTENPYIAKLFKSIYPTAVAYEHRTEIFVNGKFLPYPPNIKTLQHATVDEIVAPYTAKQWGEQSTDDITHILKRFTTYNDYDYRTFKDRYQYVPYAMDYGKPFISPDVDTLDITNHTEMDYEDVLECDHDLIINTSPLDKFYGKDFLKYRSLEFEVGIDYGNNFKDRAMTINYPERTFAYTRVHHHGKYIVYEYPSETGLPMYPVYNPDKSLELIRKELPELQYHSVLGCNCRFFVHKCGNKIILHVGRLGSYQYLNIDKAMMSTVGAITWLTVQENFFQDK
;
A
#
# COMPACT_ATOMS: atom_id res chain seq x y z
N MET A 1 -15.59 -9.26 27.51
CA MET A 1 -15.25 -8.15 26.57
C MET A 1 -14.94 -8.81 25.23
N LYS A 2 -15.51 -8.31 24.14
CA LYS A 2 -15.20 -8.84 22.81
C LYS A 2 -13.71 -8.68 22.50
N SER A 3 -13.14 -9.61 21.73
CA SER A 3 -11.75 -9.57 21.32
C SER A 3 -11.60 -9.49 19.81
N THR A 4 -10.54 -8.84 19.35
CA THR A 4 -10.23 -8.64 17.95
C THR A 4 -8.84 -9.17 17.64
N LEU A 5 -8.75 -10.05 16.65
CA LEU A 5 -7.49 -10.48 16.05
C LEU A 5 -7.25 -9.73 14.75
N ILE A 6 -6.06 -9.15 14.57
CA ILE A 6 -5.63 -8.49 13.36
C ILE A 6 -4.50 -9.29 12.72
N ILE A 7 -4.71 -9.78 11.51
CA ILE A 7 -3.76 -10.55 10.73
C ILE A 7 -3.10 -9.64 9.70
N GLY A 8 -1.79 -9.43 9.85
CA GLY A 8 -0.97 -8.51 9.08
C GLY A 8 -0.92 -7.11 9.70
N CYS A 9 0.29 -6.65 10.05
CA CYS A 9 0.55 -5.36 10.68
C CYS A 9 1.12 -4.31 9.71
N GLY A 10 0.70 -4.35 8.44
CA GLY A 10 0.88 -3.24 7.50
C GLY A 10 -0.07 -2.08 7.83
N ILE A 11 -0.08 -1.03 6.97
CA ILE A 11 -0.87 0.18 7.25
C ILE A 11 -2.36 -0.08 7.48
N ALA A 12 -2.97 -1.07 6.80
CA ALA A 12 -4.37 -1.42 7.00
C ALA A 12 -4.62 -2.04 8.39
N GLY A 13 -3.77 -2.99 8.81
CA GLY A 13 -3.87 -3.61 10.13
C GLY A 13 -3.59 -2.62 11.26
N LEU A 14 -2.56 -1.77 11.13
CA LEU A 14 -2.26 -0.71 12.08
C LEU A 14 -3.39 0.34 12.17
N THR A 15 -4.06 0.62 11.06
CA THR A 15 -5.27 1.47 11.05
C THR A 15 -6.40 0.82 11.84
N ALA A 16 -6.64 -0.49 11.66
CA ALA A 16 -7.63 -1.22 12.43
C ALA A 16 -7.29 -1.23 13.93
N CYS A 17 -6.05 -1.54 14.28
CA CYS A 17 -5.54 -1.48 15.63
C CYS A 17 -5.86 -0.13 16.29
N ARG A 18 -5.45 0.96 15.65
CA ARG A 18 -5.64 2.33 16.16
C ARG A 18 -7.11 2.72 16.36
N LEU A 19 -8.02 2.18 15.56
CA LEU A 19 -9.46 2.44 15.66
C LEU A 19 -10.18 1.56 16.69
N LEU A 20 -9.59 0.42 17.04
CA LEU A 20 -10.22 -0.60 17.88
C LEU A 20 -9.63 -0.72 19.28
N GLU A 21 -8.39 -0.29 19.52
CA GLU A 21 -7.67 -0.43 20.79
C GLU A 21 -8.42 0.14 22.03
N SER A 22 -9.32 1.10 21.82
CA SER A 22 -10.17 1.66 22.89
C SER A 22 -11.54 1.00 23.01
N LYS A 23 -11.87 0.02 22.17
CA LYS A 23 -13.21 -0.59 22.07
C LYS A 23 -13.24 -2.08 22.39
N THR A 24 -12.13 -2.77 22.19
CA THR A 24 -12.00 -4.22 22.34
C THR A 24 -10.56 -4.56 22.75
N ALA A 25 -10.34 -5.74 23.30
CA ALA A 25 -8.99 -6.28 23.44
C ALA A 25 -8.46 -6.59 22.01
N VAL A 26 -7.31 -6.02 21.66
CA VAL A 26 -6.73 -6.17 20.32
C VAL A 26 -5.48 -7.03 20.39
N TYR A 27 -5.41 -8.01 19.49
CA TYR A 27 -4.28 -8.92 19.30
C TYR A 27 -3.74 -8.75 17.89
N LEU A 28 -2.44 -8.49 17.74
CA LEU A 28 -1.76 -8.35 16.46
C LEU A 28 -1.00 -9.62 16.11
N CYS A 29 -1.24 -10.18 14.94
CA CYS A 29 -0.48 -11.29 14.37
C CYS A 29 0.28 -10.79 13.12
N GLU A 30 1.61 -10.91 13.14
CA GLU A 30 2.47 -10.52 12.02
C GLU A 30 3.58 -11.55 11.85
N LYS A 31 3.81 -11.98 10.61
CA LYS A 31 4.80 -13.02 10.30
C LYS A 31 6.23 -12.54 10.15
N ASP A 32 6.45 -11.25 9.90
CA ASP A 32 7.78 -10.69 9.63
C ASP A 32 8.03 -9.44 10.47
N ARG A 33 7.59 -8.28 10.01
CA ARG A 33 7.87 -6.99 10.68
C ARG A 33 6.65 -6.08 10.69
N ILE A 34 6.42 -5.46 11.84
CA ILE A 34 5.37 -4.46 11.96
C ILE A 34 5.70 -3.24 11.10
N GLY A 35 4.73 -2.78 10.30
CA GLY A 35 4.87 -1.70 9.34
C GLY A 35 4.61 -2.11 7.88
N GLY A 36 4.73 -3.42 7.58
CA GLY A 36 4.50 -3.96 6.23
C GLY A 36 5.40 -3.29 5.19
N LEU A 37 4.82 -2.74 4.12
CA LEU A 37 5.59 -2.06 3.08
C LEU A 37 6.12 -0.67 3.51
N CYS A 38 5.68 -0.13 4.65
CA CYS A 38 6.11 1.20 5.16
C CYS A 38 7.31 1.12 6.11
N ILE A 39 8.18 0.12 5.96
CA ILE A 39 9.40 -0.02 6.77
C ILE A 39 10.62 0.55 6.03
N PRO A 40 11.60 1.10 6.78
CA PRO A 40 12.85 1.56 6.19
C PRO A 40 13.75 0.40 5.75
N ASN A 41 14.65 0.67 4.84
CA ASN A 41 15.75 -0.23 4.53
C ASN A 41 16.79 -0.14 5.65
N LEU A 42 16.82 -1.15 6.52
CA LEU A 42 17.66 -1.14 7.73
C LEU A 42 19.17 -1.22 7.44
N ASP A 43 19.57 -1.82 6.33
CA ASP A 43 20.98 -1.94 5.94
C ASP A 43 21.63 -0.58 5.65
N TYR A 44 20.82 0.40 5.28
CA TYR A 44 21.26 1.74 4.92
C TYR A 44 20.73 2.83 5.86
N TYR A 45 19.90 2.49 6.86
CA TYR A 45 19.13 3.46 7.64
C TYR A 45 20.00 4.56 8.27
N ASP A 46 20.98 4.19 9.10
CA ASP A 46 21.79 5.16 9.84
C ASP A 46 22.60 6.08 8.92
N ARG A 47 23.14 5.51 7.82
CA ARG A 47 23.90 6.28 6.82
C ARG A 47 22.99 7.23 6.05
N ALA A 48 21.79 6.78 5.66
CA ALA A 48 20.82 7.60 4.93
C ALA A 48 20.32 8.76 5.80
N ILE A 49 20.04 8.51 7.08
CA ILE A 49 19.65 9.58 8.04
C ILE A 49 20.76 10.60 8.20
N GLN A 50 22.02 10.18 8.37
CA GLN A 50 23.16 11.09 8.53
C GLN A 50 23.38 11.97 7.30
N GLU A 51 23.20 11.42 6.11
CA GLU A 51 23.49 12.11 4.85
C GLU A 51 22.32 12.93 4.30
N ASN A 52 21.09 12.46 4.49
CA ASN A 52 19.91 13.02 3.84
C ASN A 52 18.86 13.57 4.84
N GLY A 53 19.00 13.27 6.14
CA GLY A 53 18.01 13.60 7.16
C GLY A 53 16.78 12.68 7.18
N TYR A 54 16.70 11.70 6.28
CA TYR A 54 15.67 10.66 6.24
C TYR A 54 16.18 9.38 5.58
N ALA A 55 15.59 8.24 5.93
CA ALA A 55 15.86 6.96 5.31
C ALA A 55 14.95 6.73 4.08
N PHE A 56 15.25 5.70 3.31
CA PHE A 56 14.40 5.21 2.22
C PHE A 56 13.77 3.86 2.56
N GLY A 57 12.67 3.53 1.87
CA GLY A 57 11.88 2.32 2.16
C GLY A 57 12.57 1.03 1.70
N ALA A 58 12.39 -0.05 2.46
CA ALA A 58 12.87 -1.38 2.08
C ALA A 58 12.17 -1.92 0.82
N TYR A 59 10.95 -1.49 0.59
CA TYR A 59 10.07 -1.91 -0.51
C TYR A 59 9.75 -0.75 -1.47
N GLY A 60 10.73 0.15 -1.69
CA GLY A 60 10.54 1.38 -2.46
C GLY A 60 9.91 2.51 -1.66
N ASP A 61 9.76 3.66 -2.30
CA ASP A 61 9.23 4.85 -1.63
C ASP A 61 7.72 4.81 -1.49
N HIS A 62 7.27 4.43 -0.31
CA HIS A 62 5.87 4.44 0.06
C HIS A 62 5.51 5.79 0.72
N MET A 63 5.40 6.84 -0.12
CA MET A 63 4.99 8.17 0.32
C MET A 63 3.51 8.18 0.66
N PHE A 64 3.18 8.60 1.88
CA PHE A 64 1.80 8.87 2.26
C PHE A 64 1.36 10.22 1.67
N HIS A 65 0.20 10.24 1.04
CA HIS A 65 -0.45 11.48 0.60
C HIS A 65 -1.96 11.36 0.65
N THR A 66 -2.64 12.41 1.05
CA THR A 66 -4.11 12.46 1.09
C THR A 66 -4.64 13.90 1.09
N GLU A 67 -5.84 14.10 0.58
CA GLU A 67 -6.62 15.35 0.72
C GLU A 67 -7.47 15.33 2.00
N ASN A 68 -7.69 14.15 2.59
CA ASN A 68 -8.56 13.96 3.73
C ASN A 68 -7.82 14.26 5.06
N PRO A 69 -8.21 15.33 5.79
CA PRO A 69 -7.53 15.72 7.04
C PRO A 69 -7.69 14.69 8.16
N TYR A 70 -8.80 13.95 8.18
CA TYR A 70 -9.00 12.87 9.16
C TYR A 70 -8.00 11.73 8.92
N ILE A 71 -7.84 11.30 7.66
CA ILE A 71 -6.87 10.25 7.30
C ILE A 71 -5.44 10.71 7.55
N ALA A 72 -5.11 11.99 7.28
CA ALA A 72 -3.81 12.57 7.60
C ALA A 72 -3.52 12.54 9.12
N LYS A 73 -4.50 12.92 9.94
CA LYS A 73 -4.39 12.86 11.40
C LYS A 73 -4.25 11.42 11.91
N LEU A 74 -5.03 10.50 11.36
CA LEU A 74 -4.97 9.07 11.71
C LEU A 74 -3.60 8.49 11.34
N PHE A 75 -3.08 8.80 10.16
CA PHE A 75 -1.74 8.39 9.75
C PHE A 75 -0.67 8.89 10.74
N LYS A 76 -0.72 10.18 11.12
CA LYS A 76 0.21 10.76 12.11
C LYS A 76 0.06 10.14 13.51
N SER A 77 -1.09 9.60 13.87
CA SER A 77 -1.25 8.88 15.14
C SER A 77 -0.62 7.47 15.11
N ILE A 78 -0.47 6.88 13.91
CA ILE A 78 0.22 5.59 13.70
C ILE A 78 1.73 5.83 13.54
N TYR A 79 2.12 6.86 12.79
CA TYR A 79 3.51 7.24 12.54
C TYR A 79 3.78 8.65 13.08
N PRO A 80 3.92 8.84 14.40
CA PRO A 80 4.08 10.17 15.02
C PRO A 80 5.35 10.87 14.56
N THR A 81 6.39 10.14 14.22
CA THR A 81 7.69 10.64 13.75
C THR A 81 7.75 10.87 12.23
N ALA A 82 6.67 10.57 11.48
CA ALA A 82 6.63 10.83 10.04
C ALA A 82 6.89 12.31 9.72
N VAL A 83 7.75 12.56 8.74
CA VAL A 83 8.19 13.90 8.35
C VAL A 83 7.39 14.39 7.15
N ALA A 84 6.98 15.67 7.18
CA ALA A 84 6.36 16.31 6.04
C ALA A 84 7.35 16.44 4.88
N TYR A 85 6.91 16.10 3.66
CA TYR A 85 7.76 16.10 2.48
C TYR A 85 6.95 16.46 1.24
N GLU A 86 7.44 17.40 0.43
CA GLU A 86 6.85 17.73 -0.87
C GLU A 86 7.42 16.79 -1.94
N HIS A 87 6.62 15.84 -2.39
CA HIS A 87 7.05 14.84 -3.36
C HIS A 87 7.09 15.42 -4.78
N ARG A 88 8.20 15.18 -5.46
CA ARG A 88 8.41 15.48 -6.87
C ARG A 88 8.77 14.19 -7.60
N THR A 89 8.15 13.98 -8.72
CA THR A 89 8.41 12.83 -9.59
C THR A 89 8.71 13.32 -11.01
N GLU A 90 9.67 12.69 -11.62
CA GLU A 90 9.96 12.84 -13.04
C GLU A 90 9.62 11.55 -13.80
N ILE A 91 9.58 11.67 -15.12
CA ILE A 91 9.54 10.55 -16.04
C ILE A 91 10.66 10.72 -17.06
N PHE A 92 11.37 9.64 -17.34
CA PHE A 92 12.36 9.59 -18.42
C PHE A 92 11.71 8.98 -19.66
N VAL A 93 11.53 9.79 -20.69
CA VAL A 93 10.91 9.37 -21.95
C VAL A 93 11.54 10.16 -23.12
N ASN A 94 11.78 9.48 -24.24
CA ASN A 94 12.38 10.06 -25.44
C ASN A 94 13.70 10.81 -25.15
N GLY A 95 14.52 10.24 -24.24
CA GLY A 95 15.82 10.80 -23.85
C GLY A 95 15.74 12.05 -22.95
N LYS A 96 14.57 12.37 -22.37
CA LYS A 96 14.37 13.57 -21.55
C LYS A 96 13.78 13.25 -20.20
N PHE A 97 14.20 13.99 -19.17
CA PHE A 97 13.56 14.01 -17.85
C PHE A 97 12.48 15.09 -17.87
N LEU A 98 11.25 14.68 -17.61
CA LEU A 98 10.04 15.50 -17.71
C LEU A 98 9.20 15.36 -16.43
N PRO A 99 8.36 16.36 -16.09
CA PRO A 99 7.47 16.29 -14.93
C PRO A 99 6.52 15.10 -14.96
N TYR A 100 6.24 14.52 -13.79
CA TYR A 100 5.24 13.47 -13.62
C TYR A 100 4.41 13.70 -12.34
N PRO A 101 3.07 13.55 -12.33
CA PRO A 101 2.20 13.18 -13.47
C PRO A 101 2.37 14.08 -14.70
N PRO A 102 2.04 13.58 -15.91
CA PRO A 102 2.22 14.36 -17.14
C PRO A 102 1.51 15.71 -17.08
N ASN A 103 2.25 16.77 -17.36
CA ASN A 103 1.72 18.12 -17.48
C ASN A 103 1.96 18.66 -18.91
N ILE A 104 1.68 19.96 -19.14
CA ILE A 104 1.86 20.57 -20.47
C ILE A 104 3.26 20.33 -21.03
N LYS A 105 4.30 20.45 -20.18
CA LYS A 105 5.69 20.24 -20.61
C LYS A 105 5.95 18.78 -21.02
N THR A 106 5.40 17.81 -20.29
CA THR A 106 5.52 16.40 -20.63
C THR A 106 4.80 16.09 -21.95
N LEU A 107 3.58 16.58 -22.10
CA LEU A 107 2.72 16.32 -23.26
C LEU A 107 3.21 17.00 -24.57
N GLN A 108 4.13 17.96 -24.48
CA GLN A 108 4.86 18.49 -25.65
C GLN A 108 5.90 17.52 -26.22
N HIS A 109 6.30 16.49 -25.45
CA HIS A 109 7.39 15.57 -25.81
C HIS A 109 6.98 14.10 -25.88
N ALA A 110 5.87 13.72 -25.27
CA ALA A 110 5.34 12.36 -25.29
C ALA A 110 3.83 12.36 -25.11
N THR A 111 3.15 11.46 -25.76
CA THR A 111 1.71 11.23 -25.58
C THR A 111 1.45 10.40 -24.31
N VAL A 112 0.22 10.45 -23.81
CA VAL A 112 -0.19 9.61 -22.67
C VAL A 112 0.00 8.13 -22.99
N ASP A 113 -0.33 7.69 -24.20
CA ASP A 113 -0.22 6.29 -24.62
C ASP A 113 1.24 5.81 -24.67
N GLU A 114 2.19 6.65 -25.13
CA GLU A 114 3.63 6.34 -25.11
C GLU A 114 4.18 6.18 -23.69
N ILE A 115 3.52 6.76 -22.71
CA ILE A 115 3.89 6.66 -21.30
C ILE A 115 3.19 5.46 -20.65
N VAL A 116 1.86 5.37 -20.80
CA VAL A 116 1.02 4.47 -19.99
C VAL A 116 1.12 3.04 -20.43
N ALA A 117 1.02 2.75 -21.73
CA ALA A 117 1.00 1.39 -22.23
C ALA A 117 2.30 0.62 -21.91
N PRO A 118 3.51 1.14 -22.22
CA PRO A 118 4.74 0.41 -21.90
C PRO A 118 4.99 0.33 -20.39
N TYR A 119 4.65 1.36 -19.61
CA TYR A 119 4.78 1.33 -18.15
C TYR A 119 3.87 0.28 -17.53
N THR A 120 2.62 0.20 -18.01
CA THR A 120 1.63 -0.79 -17.57
C THR A 120 2.09 -2.20 -17.88
N ALA A 121 2.59 -2.45 -19.10
CA ALA A 121 3.11 -3.75 -19.50
C ALA A 121 4.26 -4.21 -18.60
N LYS A 122 5.16 -3.29 -18.22
CA LYS A 122 6.25 -3.60 -17.27
C LYS A 122 5.70 -3.91 -15.88
N GLN A 123 4.80 -3.09 -15.35
CA GLN A 123 4.33 -3.19 -13.97
C GLN A 123 3.42 -4.40 -13.74
N TRP A 124 2.52 -4.70 -14.67
CA TRP A 124 1.53 -5.77 -14.51
C TRP A 124 1.70 -6.98 -15.42
N GLY A 125 2.68 -6.95 -16.34
CA GLY A 125 2.90 -7.95 -17.35
C GLY A 125 2.16 -7.65 -18.67
N GLU A 126 2.63 -8.23 -19.76
CA GLU A 126 2.15 -7.91 -21.13
C GLU A 126 0.67 -8.23 -21.36
N GLN A 127 0.15 -9.27 -20.69
CA GLN A 127 -1.25 -9.68 -20.80
C GLN A 127 -2.25 -8.65 -20.25
N SER A 128 -1.78 -7.67 -19.48
CA SER A 128 -2.63 -6.61 -18.92
C SER A 128 -2.83 -5.42 -19.85
N THR A 129 -2.22 -5.42 -21.04
CA THR A 129 -2.34 -4.32 -22.02
C THR A 129 -3.57 -4.40 -22.90
N ASP A 130 -4.28 -5.54 -22.94
CA ASP A 130 -5.46 -5.74 -23.80
C ASP A 130 -6.66 -4.88 -23.40
N ASP A 131 -6.71 -4.40 -22.14
CA ASP A 131 -7.70 -3.43 -21.66
C ASP A 131 -7.09 -2.46 -20.67
N ILE A 132 -6.42 -1.44 -21.16
CA ILE A 132 -5.83 -0.35 -20.35
C ILE A 132 -6.82 0.77 -20.02
N THR A 133 -8.06 0.71 -20.49
CA THR A 133 -9.06 1.78 -20.28
C THR A 133 -9.28 2.09 -18.80
N HIS A 134 -9.29 1.08 -17.95
CA HIS A 134 -9.40 1.26 -16.49
C HIS A 134 -8.12 1.85 -15.87
N ILE A 135 -6.96 1.63 -16.50
CA ILE A 135 -5.67 2.18 -16.08
C ILE A 135 -5.56 3.65 -16.52
N LEU A 136 -5.98 3.97 -17.75
CA LEU A 136 -6.03 5.34 -18.26
C LEU A 136 -6.88 6.24 -17.36
N LYS A 137 -7.99 5.75 -16.81
CA LYS A 137 -8.82 6.48 -15.84
C LYS A 137 -8.11 6.85 -14.53
N ARG A 138 -7.01 6.18 -14.20
CA ARG A 138 -6.19 6.47 -13.02
C ARG A 138 -5.07 7.46 -13.33
N PHE A 139 -4.82 7.71 -14.60
CA PHE A 139 -3.79 8.62 -15.05
C PHE A 139 -4.28 10.06 -14.94
N THR A 140 -3.64 10.83 -14.09
CA THR A 140 -3.93 12.25 -13.97
C THR A 140 -2.97 13.02 -14.88
N THR A 141 -3.52 13.89 -15.72
CA THR A 141 -2.75 14.88 -16.45
C THR A 141 -3.05 16.26 -15.89
N TYR A 142 -2.04 17.12 -15.82
CA TYR A 142 -2.20 18.48 -15.32
C TYR A 142 -2.09 19.50 -16.47
N ASN A 143 -2.99 20.46 -16.47
CA ASN A 143 -2.96 21.57 -17.45
C ASN A 143 -2.17 22.76 -16.91
N ASP A 144 -0.92 22.52 -16.52
CA ASP A 144 0.00 23.52 -15.96
C ASP A 144 1.46 23.13 -16.20
N TYR A 145 2.39 23.83 -15.56
CA TYR A 145 3.84 23.60 -15.60
C TYR A 145 4.43 23.24 -14.23
N ASP A 146 3.59 22.90 -13.24
CA ASP A 146 4.02 22.58 -11.90
C ASP A 146 4.70 21.20 -11.84
N TYR A 147 5.78 21.09 -11.08
CA TYR A 147 6.55 19.85 -10.88
C TYR A 147 6.13 19.06 -9.64
N ARG A 148 5.21 19.60 -8.81
CA ARG A 148 4.74 18.91 -7.62
C ARG A 148 3.83 17.74 -7.99
N THR A 149 4.12 16.56 -7.45
CA THR A 149 3.37 15.35 -7.79
C THR A 149 1.98 15.32 -7.13
N PHE A 150 1.89 15.76 -5.88
CA PHE A 150 0.65 15.73 -5.09
C PHE A 150 0.30 17.14 -4.60
N LYS A 151 -0.29 17.93 -5.47
CA LYS A 151 -0.70 19.31 -5.15
C LYS A 151 -1.79 19.33 -4.08
N ASP A 152 -1.68 20.28 -3.17
CA ASP A 152 -2.68 20.58 -2.13
C ASP A 152 -3.08 19.35 -1.28
N ARG A 153 -2.12 18.44 -1.02
CA ARG A 153 -2.29 17.26 -0.20
C ARG A 153 -1.38 17.26 1.01
N TYR A 154 -1.82 16.60 2.08
CA TYR A 154 -0.94 16.20 3.16
C TYR A 154 0.02 15.14 2.64
N GLN A 155 1.32 15.31 2.87
CA GLN A 155 2.36 14.41 2.39
C GLN A 155 3.36 14.12 3.51
N TYR A 156 3.66 12.83 3.76
CA TYR A 156 4.58 12.40 4.80
C TYR A 156 5.42 11.21 4.36
N VAL A 157 6.66 11.16 4.89
CA VAL A 157 7.54 9.99 4.83
C VAL A 157 7.40 9.24 6.16
N PRO A 158 6.92 7.97 6.17
CA PRO A 158 6.68 7.23 7.42
C PRO A 158 7.97 6.83 8.14
N TYR A 159 9.04 6.54 7.42
CA TYR A 159 10.29 5.96 7.95
C TYR A 159 11.43 6.96 8.09
N ALA A 160 11.13 8.24 8.18
CA ALA A 160 12.16 9.28 8.26
C ALA A 160 12.94 9.27 9.58
N MET A 161 12.30 8.91 10.69
CA MET A 161 12.91 8.91 12.02
C MET A 161 12.49 7.65 12.78
N ASP A 162 13.22 7.34 13.85
CA ASP A 162 12.88 6.29 14.81
C ASP A 162 12.69 4.91 14.18
N TYR A 163 13.51 4.60 13.15
CA TYR A 163 13.44 3.38 12.33
C TYR A 163 12.07 3.14 11.71
N GLY A 164 11.28 4.19 11.49
CA GLY A 164 9.93 4.09 10.93
C GLY A 164 8.97 3.26 11.77
N LYS A 165 9.21 3.18 13.08
CA LYS A 165 8.36 2.38 13.97
C LYS A 165 6.99 3.00 14.11
N PRO A 166 5.92 2.25 13.83
CA PRO A 166 4.58 2.70 14.15
C PRO A 166 4.35 2.70 15.66
N PHE A 167 3.52 3.62 16.12
CA PHE A 167 3.06 3.62 17.50
C PHE A 167 1.99 2.52 17.68
N ILE A 168 2.23 1.65 18.65
CA ILE A 168 1.26 0.66 19.14
C ILE A 168 1.07 0.93 20.62
N SER A 169 -0.20 0.99 21.06
CA SER A 169 -0.51 1.17 22.46
C SER A 169 0.06 0.02 23.30
N PRO A 170 0.58 0.29 24.50
CA PRO A 170 1.00 -0.77 25.44
C PRO A 170 -0.12 -1.76 25.82
N ASP A 171 -1.38 -1.37 25.64
CA ASP A 171 -2.54 -2.20 25.93
C ASP A 171 -2.90 -3.19 24.81
N VAL A 172 -2.15 -3.16 23.70
CA VAL A 172 -2.33 -4.07 22.57
C VAL A 172 -1.37 -5.25 22.72
N ASP A 173 -1.93 -6.45 22.75
CA ASP A 173 -1.13 -7.67 22.75
C ASP A 173 -0.59 -7.95 21.34
N THR A 174 0.72 -8.03 21.23
CA THR A 174 1.37 -8.53 20.03
C THR A 174 1.60 -10.03 20.21
N LEU A 175 0.87 -10.84 19.47
CA LEU A 175 1.13 -12.27 19.40
C LEU A 175 2.54 -12.48 18.86
N ASP A 176 3.25 -13.43 19.41
CA ASP A 176 4.69 -13.62 19.23
C ASP A 176 5.11 -13.61 17.74
N ILE A 177 5.71 -12.49 17.34
CA ILE A 177 6.24 -12.28 15.98
C ILE A 177 7.38 -13.27 15.68
N THR A 178 8.01 -13.83 16.73
CA THR A 178 9.19 -14.72 16.58
C THR A 178 8.87 -16.07 15.95
N ASN A 179 7.60 -16.49 15.94
CA ASN A 179 7.20 -17.79 15.40
C ASN A 179 6.85 -17.77 13.90
N HIS A 180 6.93 -16.63 13.21
CA HIS A 180 6.62 -16.49 11.77
C HIS A 180 5.31 -17.18 11.35
N THR A 181 4.31 -17.17 12.23
CA THR A 181 3.07 -17.91 12.02
C THR A 181 2.20 -17.15 11.01
N GLU A 182 2.00 -17.74 9.85
CA GLU A 182 0.91 -17.34 8.95
C GLU A 182 -0.38 -17.93 9.50
N MET A 183 -1.32 -17.08 9.89
CA MET A 183 -2.67 -17.52 10.26
C MET A 183 -3.54 -17.57 9.01
N ASP A 184 -4.20 -18.67 8.82
CA ASP A 184 -5.17 -18.90 7.75
C ASP A 184 -6.62 -18.97 8.28
N TYR A 185 -7.54 -19.35 7.40
CA TYR A 185 -8.96 -19.45 7.74
C TYR A 185 -9.26 -20.56 8.76
N GLU A 186 -8.56 -21.68 8.70
CA GLU A 186 -8.76 -22.81 9.64
C GLU A 186 -8.30 -22.41 11.03
N ASP A 187 -7.14 -21.74 11.17
CA ASP A 187 -6.65 -21.21 12.43
C ASP A 187 -7.66 -20.22 13.06
N VAL A 188 -8.28 -19.39 12.21
CA VAL A 188 -9.27 -18.40 12.64
C VAL A 188 -10.56 -19.08 13.13
N LEU A 189 -10.96 -20.21 12.56
CA LEU A 189 -12.13 -20.95 13.03
C LEU A 189 -11.92 -21.49 14.45
N GLU A 190 -10.70 -21.88 14.81
CA GLU A 190 -10.33 -22.45 16.10
C GLU A 190 -10.03 -21.39 17.18
N CYS A 191 -9.70 -20.14 16.81
CA CYS A 191 -9.37 -19.10 17.77
C CYS A 191 -10.58 -18.55 18.53
N ASP A 192 -10.36 -17.99 19.72
CA ASP A 192 -11.42 -17.45 20.61
C ASP A 192 -11.80 -15.99 20.34
N HIS A 193 -11.43 -15.43 19.17
CA HIS A 193 -11.71 -14.04 18.85
C HIS A 193 -13.05 -13.87 18.12
N ASP A 194 -13.81 -12.82 18.46
CA ASP A 194 -15.12 -12.52 17.88
C ASP A 194 -15.00 -11.77 16.53
N LEU A 195 -13.97 -10.93 16.41
CA LEU A 195 -13.70 -10.11 15.24
C LEU A 195 -12.30 -10.39 14.70
N ILE A 196 -12.24 -10.67 13.41
CA ILE A 196 -11.00 -10.89 12.70
C ILE A 196 -10.85 -9.80 11.63
N ILE A 197 -9.69 -9.13 11.61
CA ILE A 197 -9.33 -8.19 10.54
C ILE A 197 -8.20 -8.81 9.72
N ASN A 198 -8.54 -9.34 8.55
CA ASN A 198 -7.55 -9.92 7.65
C ASN A 198 -7.03 -8.88 6.65
N THR A 199 -5.71 -8.67 6.62
CA THR A 199 -5.02 -7.83 5.64
C THR A 199 -4.06 -8.61 4.75
N SER A 200 -3.92 -9.94 4.97
CA SER A 200 -3.12 -10.85 4.16
C SER A 200 -3.75 -11.09 2.77
N PRO A 201 -3.05 -11.73 1.82
CA PRO A 201 -3.62 -12.03 0.51
C PRO A 201 -4.92 -12.84 0.62
N LEU A 202 -5.98 -12.34 -0.04
CA LEU A 202 -7.35 -12.81 0.15
C LEU A 202 -7.53 -14.31 -0.07
N ASP A 203 -7.07 -14.81 -1.20
CA ASP A 203 -7.21 -16.23 -1.55
C ASP A 203 -6.31 -17.14 -0.72
N LYS A 204 -5.11 -16.68 -0.38
CA LYS A 204 -4.17 -17.42 0.47
C LYS A 204 -4.70 -17.64 1.87
N PHE A 205 -5.39 -16.63 2.41
CA PHE A 205 -6.09 -16.76 3.70
C PHE A 205 -7.09 -17.93 3.73
N TYR A 206 -7.71 -18.27 2.58
CA TYR A 206 -8.61 -19.42 2.43
C TYR A 206 -7.92 -20.69 1.92
N GLY A 207 -6.59 -20.77 1.98
CA GLY A 207 -5.83 -21.91 1.46
C GLY A 207 -5.96 -22.12 -0.05
N LYS A 208 -6.34 -21.06 -0.80
CA LYS A 208 -6.56 -21.10 -2.26
C LYS A 208 -5.44 -20.34 -3.01
N ASP A 209 -5.35 -20.56 -4.32
CA ASP A 209 -4.34 -19.96 -5.20
C ASP A 209 -4.95 -19.62 -6.57
N PHE A 210 -5.92 -18.70 -6.60
CA PHE A 210 -6.59 -18.31 -7.83
C PHE A 210 -6.43 -16.82 -8.18
N LEU A 211 -5.92 -16.01 -7.26
CA LEU A 211 -5.64 -14.60 -7.47
C LEU A 211 -4.17 -14.39 -7.80
N LYS A 212 -3.90 -13.51 -8.75
CA LYS A 212 -2.54 -13.18 -9.17
C LYS A 212 -2.04 -11.94 -8.45
N TYR A 213 -0.85 -12.04 -7.89
CA TYR A 213 -0.14 -10.92 -7.27
C TYR A 213 1.16 -10.64 -7.99
N ARG A 214 1.66 -9.43 -7.85
CA ARG A 214 2.97 -9.02 -8.30
C ARG A 214 3.83 -8.65 -7.10
N SER A 215 5.11 -8.81 -7.28
CA SER A 215 6.14 -8.38 -6.36
C SER A 215 7.03 -7.30 -6.99
N LEU A 216 7.93 -6.76 -6.19
CA LEU A 216 8.99 -5.86 -6.61
C LEU A 216 10.31 -6.36 -6.04
N GLU A 217 11.36 -6.25 -6.84
CA GLU A 217 12.74 -6.45 -6.43
C GLU A 217 13.45 -5.11 -6.44
N PHE A 218 14.39 -4.93 -5.51
CA PHE A 218 15.07 -3.66 -5.32
C PHE A 218 16.59 -3.88 -5.33
N GLU A 219 17.28 -3.04 -6.08
CA GLU A 219 18.74 -3.00 -6.12
C GLU A 219 19.20 -1.63 -5.65
N VAL A 220 20.11 -1.58 -4.66
CA VAL A 220 20.67 -0.34 -4.15
C VAL A 220 22.05 -0.12 -4.75
N GLY A 221 22.21 0.99 -5.47
CA GLY A 221 23.46 1.46 -6.03
C GLY A 221 23.94 2.75 -5.37
N ILE A 222 25.14 3.21 -5.78
CA ILE A 222 25.73 4.49 -5.35
C ILE A 222 26.01 5.35 -6.57
N ASP A 223 25.51 6.58 -6.58
CA ASP A 223 25.81 7.59 -7.62
C ASP A 223 27.07 8.38 -7.27
N TYR A 224 28.21 7.84 -7.62
CA TYR A 224 29.50 8.54 -7.44
C TYR A 224 29.65 9.78 -8.35
N GLY A 225 28.88 9.87 -9.42
CA GLY A 225 28.96 10.96 -10.41
C GLY A 225 27.99 12.10 -10.13
N ASN A 226 27.16 12.03 -9.08
CA ASN A 226 26.08 12.99 -8.84
C ASN A 226 25.14 13.20 -10.04
N ASN A 227 24.91 12.15 -10.84
CA ASN A 227 24.09 12.22 -12.06
C ASN A 227 22.64 12.61 -11.80
N PHE A 228 22.18 12.34 -10.58
CA PHE A 228 20.80 12.61 -10.15
C PHE A 228 20.66 13.78 -9.17
N LYS A 229 21.74 14.55 -8.90
CA LYS A 229 21.75 15.63 -7.89
C LYS A 229 20.61 16.63 -8.03
N ASP A 230 20.24 16.96 -9.27
CA ASP A 230 19.20 17.95 -9.56
C ASP A 230 17.89 17.29 -10.06
N ARG A 231 17.74 15.98 -9.86
CA ARG A 231 16.56 15.23 -10.27
C ARG A 231 15.54 15.12 -9.14
N ALA A 232 14.32 14.77 -9.53
CA ALA A 232 13.27 14.41 -8.57
C ALA A 232 13.65 13.12 -7.81
N MET A 233 13.13 12.98 -6.60
CA MET A 233 13.40 11.79 -5.76
C MET A 233 12.98 10.49 -6.46
N THR A 234 11.91 10.52 -7.25
CA THR A 234 11.44 9.35 -8.01
C THR A 234 11.38 9.67 -9.50
N ILE A 235 11.97 8.79 -10.31
CA ILE A 235 11.96 8.88 -11.77
C ILE A 235 11.32 7.61 -12.31
N ASN A 236 10.25 7.76 -13.10
CA ASN A 236 9.59 6.65 -13.78
C ASN A 236 10.25 6.39 -15.14
N TYR A 237 10.44 5.14 -15.49
CA TYR A 237 11.03 4.68 -16.75
C TYR A 237 10.00 3.80 -17.50
N PRO A 238 9.15 4.38 -18.35
CA PRO A 238 8.14 3.63 -19.09
C PRO A 238 8.74 2.74 -20.18
N GLU A 239 9.81 3.19 -20.84
CA GLU A 239 10.39 2.51 -22.00
C GLU A 239 10.85 1.08 -21.67
N ARG A 240 10.57 0.14 -22.58
CA ARG A 240 10.92 -1.30 -22.41
C ARG A 240 12.44 -1.57 -22.47
N THR A 241 13.23 -0.63 -22.92
CA THR A 241 14.69 -0.71 -22.93
C THR A 241 15.30 -0.76 -21.54
N PHE A 242 14.58 -0.24 -20.52
CA PHE A 242 14.96 -0.32 -19.12
C PHE A 242 14.22 -1.47 -18.44
N ALA A 243 14.92 -2.37 -17.75
CA ALA A 243 14.30 -3.47 -17.01
C ALA A 243 13.53 -2.98 -15.77
N TYR A 244 14.00 -1.92 -15.13
CA TYR A 244 13.35 -1.28 -13.97
C TYR A 244 12.21 -0.37 -14.39
N THR A 245 11.22 -0.21 -13.51
CA THR A 245 10.08 0.71 -13.69
C THR A 245 10.34 2.07 -13.08
N ARG A 246 11.11 2.12 -11.98
CA ARG A 246 11.43 3.35 -11.25
C ARG A 246 12.87 3.34 -10.78
N VAL A 247 13.36 4.55 -10.58
CA VAL A 247 14.59 4.83 -9.85
C VAL A 247 14.25 5.81 -8.75
N HIS A 248 14.58 5.46 -7.51
CA HIS A 248 14.44 6.35 -6.36
C HIS A 248 15.83 6.88 -6.00
N HIS A 249 15.90 8.18 -5.77
CA HIS A 249 17.15 8.88 -5.57
C HIS A 249 17.19 9.52 -4.16
N HIS A 250 18.15 9.08 -3.33
CA HIS A 250 18.30 9.49 -1.95
C HIS A 250 19.74 9.93 -1.68
N GLY A 251 20.03 11.20 -2.01
CA GLY A 251 21.41 11.71 -1.96
C GLY A 251 22.33 10.92 -2.89
N LYS A 252 23.31 10.20 -2.35
CA LYS A 252 24.18 9.31 -3.15
C LYS A 252 23.60 7.92 -3.42
N TYR A 253 22.54 7.53 -2.73
CA TYR A 253 21.92 6.22 -2.92
C TYR A 253 20.90 6.26 -4.06
N ILE A 254 20.94 5.21 -4.88
CA ILE A 254 20.00 4.99 -5.97
C ILE A 254 19.35 3.64 -5.74
N VAL A 255 18.02 3.61 -5.72
CA VAL A 255 17.24 2.37 -5.57
C VAL A 255 16.51 2.11 -6.88
N TYR A 256 16.88 1.02 -7.57
CA TYR A 256 16.21 0.55 -8.77
C TYR A 256 15.06 -0.38 -8.39
N GLU A 257 13.88 -0.16 -8.96
CA GLU A 257 12.67 -0.95 -8.73
C GLU A 257 12.36 -1.81 -9.95
N TYR A 258 12.41 -3.14 -9.79
CA TYR A 258 12.11 -4.11 -10.83
C TYR A 258 10.80 -4.81 -10.52
N PRO A 259 9.82 -4.86 -11.45
CA PRO A 259 8.61 -5.67 -11.28
C PRO A 259 8.95 -7.16 -11.38
N SER A 260 8.39 -7.95 -10.47
CA SER A 260 8.63 -9.40 -10.38
C SER A 260 7.31 -10.18 -10.30
N GLU A 261 7.32 -11.40 -10.83
CA GLU A 261 6.20 -12.36 -10.69
C GLU A 261 6.36 -13.28 -9.47
N THR A 262 7.54 -13.24 -8.88
CA THR A 262 7.92 -14.06 -7.73
C THR A 262 8.23 -13.17 -6.53
N GLY A 263 8.22 -13.75 -5.34
CA GLY A 263 8.52 -13.03 -4.10
C GLY A 263 7.29 -12.65 -3.29
N LEU A 264 7.46 -11.70 -2.38
CA LEU A 264 6.39 -11.25 -1.48
C LEU A 264 5.25 -10.60 -2.28
N PRO A 265 3.99 -11.03 -2.13
CA PRO A 265 2.84 -10.35 -2.72
C PRO A 265 2.76 -8.89 -2.25
N MET A 266 2.94 -7.94 -3.17
CA MET A 266 2.89 -6.52 -2.84
C MET A 266 1.65 -5.83 -3.36
N TYR A 267 1.16 -6.26 -4.52
CA TYR A 267 -0.06 -5.70 -5.09
C TYR A 267 -0.75 -6.70 -6.03
N PRO A 268 -2.10 -6.61 -6.14
CA PRO A 268 -2.87 -7.47 -7.05
C PRO A 268 -2.60 -7.11 -8.52
N VAL A 269 -2.71 -8.10 -9.39
CA VAL A 269 -2.79 -7.88 -10.84
C VAL A 269 -4.13 -7.22 -11.15
N TYR A 270 -4.06 -5.98 -11.62
CA TYR A 270 -5.22 -5.11 -11.67
C TYR A 270 -6.14 -5.39 -12.87
N ASN A 271 -7.25 -6.06 -12.63
CA ASN A 271 -8.45 -6.00 -13.45
C ASN A 271 -9.65 -6.05 -12.50
N PRO A 272 -10.24 -4.89 -12.12
CA PRO A 272 -11.20 -4.83 -11.03
C PRO A 272 -12.45 -5.68 -11.27
N ASP A 273 -12.97 -5.72 -12.49
CA ASP A 273 -14.23 -6.39 -12.80
C ASP A 273 -14.05 -7.91 -12.87
N LYS A 274 -13.10 -8.38 -13.67
CA LYS A 274 -12.77 -9.81 -13.76
C LYS A 274 -12.33 -10.40 -12.41
N SER A 275 -11.57 -9.65 -11.64
CA SER A 275 -11.13 -10.09 -10.31
C SER A 275 -12.32 -10.24 -9.36
N LEU A 276 -13.27 -9.31 -9.39
CA LEU A 276 -14.46 -9.38 -8.54
C LEU A 276 -15.40 -10.53 -8.93
N GLU A 277 -15.57 -10.81 -10.22
CA GLU A 277 -16.30 -11.97 -10.70
C GLU A 277 -15.66 -13.28 -10.23
N LEU A 278 -14.33 -13.36 -10.34
CA LEU A 278 -13.59 -14.54 -9.90
C LEU A 278 -13.69 -14.74 -8.38
N ILE A 279 -13.56 -13.67 -7.59
CA ILE A 279 -13.74 -13.74 -6.13
C ILE A 279 -15.15 -14.22 -5.78
N ARG A 280 -16.19 -13.67 -6.40
CA ARG A 280 -17.58 -14.12 -6.16
C ARG A 280 -17.82 -15.58 -6.50
N LYS A 281 -17.14 -16.08 -7.53
CA LYS A 281 -17.24 -17.48 -7.94
C LYS A 281 -16.53 -18.42 -6.95
N GLU A 282 -15.31 -18.09 -6.56
CA GLU A 282 -14.43 -18.96 -5.78
C GLU A 282 -14.63 -18.83 -4.25
N LEU A 283 -15.16 -17.68 -3.80
CA LEU A 283 -15.45 -17.35 -2.40
C LEU A 283 -16.87 -16.75 -2.31
N PRO A 284 -17.93 -17.54 -2.60
CA PRO A 284 -19.32 -17.04 -2.62
C PRO A 284 -19.84 -16.58 -1.27
N GLU A 285 -19.21 -16.98 -0.16
CA GLU A 285 -19.52 -16.57 1.20
C GLU A 285 -19.17 -15.11 1.50
N LEU A 286 -18.33 -14.48 0.67
CA LEU A 286 -17.88 -13.12 0.89
C LEU A 286 -18.94 -12.10 0.46
N GLN A 287 -19.31 -11.23 1.37
CA GLN A 287 -20.16 -10.07 1.10
C GLN A 287 -19.31 -8.88 0.69
N TYR A 288 -19.56 -8.37 -0.51
CA TYR A 288 -18.88 -7.17 -1.03
C TYR A 288 -19.50 -5.89 -0.49
N HIS A 289 -18.66 -4.98 -0.03
CA HIS A 289 -19.05 -3.63 0.39
C HIS A 289 -18.14 -2.58 -0.24
N SER A 290 -18.75 -1.47 -0.69
CA SER A 290 -18.05 -0.27 -1.15
C SER A 290 -17.98 0.78 -0.05
N VAL A 291 -16.90 1.54 -0.01
CA VAL A 291 -16.72 2.66 0.92
C VAL A 291 -17.25 3.94 0.29
N LEU A 292 -18.16 4.63 0.96
CA LEU A 292 -18.72 5.89 0.48
C LEU A 292 -17.62 6.96 0.31
N GLY A 293 -17.66 7.68 -0.80
CA GLY A 293 -16.72 8.77 -1.10
C GLY A 293 -15.30 8.30 -1.48
N CYS A 294 -15.11 6.98 -1.73
CA CYS A 294 -13.85 6.39 -2.12
C CYS A 294 -14.10 5.22 -3.05
N ASN A 295 -13.22 5.01 -4.02
CA ASN A 295 -13.24 3.78 -4.85
C ASN A 295 -12.59 2.59 -4.12
N CYS A 296 -12.79 2.50 -2.81
CA CYS A 296 -12.27 1.45 -1.96
C CYS A 296 -13.38 0.44 -1.67
N ARG A 297 -12.98 -0.81 -1.41
CA ARG A 297 -13.88 -1.88 -1.00
C ARG A 297 -13.31 -2.66 0.17
N PHE A 298 -14.17 -3.46 0.78
CA PHE A 298 -13.81 -4.51 1.72
C PHE A 298 -14.77 -5.68 1.54
N PHE A 299 -14.41 -6.84 2.08
CA PHE A 299 -15.31 -7.98 2.13
C PHE A 299 -15.61 -8.36 3.57
N VAL A 300 -16.78 -8.95 3.76
CA VAL A 300 -17.24 -9.45 5.06
C VAL A 300 -17.56 -10.94 4.91
N HIS A 301 -17.03 -11.74 5.81
CA HIS A 301 -17.43 -13.13 6.00
C HIS A 301 -17.97 -13.32 7.40
N LYS A 302 -19.22 -13.78 7.51
CA LYS A 302 -19.85 -14.16 8.78
C LYS A 302 -19.80 -15.66 8.92
N CYS A 303 -19.09 -16.17 9.92
CA CYS A 303 -18.95 -17.58 10.19
C CYS A 303 -19.30 -17.88 11.66
N GLY A 304 -20.46 -18.49 11.91
CA GLY A 304 -20.98 -18.67 13.25
C GLY A 304 -21.13 -17.33 13.98
N ASN A 305 -20.46 -17.19 15.12
CA ASN A 305 -20.45 -15.96 15.91
C ASN A 305 -19.31 -15.00 15.52
N LYS A 306 -18.47 -15.38 14.57
CA LYS A 306 -17.31 -14.58 14.16
C LYS A 306 -17.65 -13.68 12.96
N ILE A 307 -17.04 -12.50 12.93
CA ILE A 307 -17.04 -11.60 11.79
C ILE A 307 -15.60 -11.44 11.29
N ILE A 308 -15.36 -11.74 10.02
CA ILE A 308 -14.07 -11.56 9.37
C ILE A 308 -14.20 -10.41 8.38
N LEU A 309 -13.38 -9.38 8.53
CA LEU A 309 -13.28 -8.25 7.62
C LEU A 309 -12.00 -8.33 6.82
N HIS A 310 -12.09 -8.39 5.50
CA HIS A 310 -10.94 -8.37 4.61
C HIS A 310 -10.74 -6.95 4.09
N VAL A 311 -9.64 -6.32 4.47
CA VAL A 311 -9.34 -4.91 4.23
C VAL A 311 -7.94 -4.70 3.68
N GLY A 312 -7.67 -3.49 3.20
CA GLY A 312 -6.36 -3.12 2.68
C GLY A 312 -6.09 -3.68 1.28
N ARG A 313 -4.88 -3.49 0.78
CA ARG A 313 -4.51 -3.78 -0.61
C ARG A 313 -4.65 -5.26 -0.97
N LEU A 314 -4.16 -6.15 -0.13
CA LEU A 314 -4.15 -7.59 -0.38
C LEU A 314 -5.44 -8.26 0.10
N GLY A 315 -5.93 -7.92 1.29
CA GLY A 315 -7.16 -8.49 1.84
C GLY A 315 -8.42 -8.12 1.06
N SER A 316 -8.50 -6.92 0.49
CA SER A 316 -9.61 -6.55 -0.41
C SER A 316 -9.32 -6.82 -1.89
N TYR A 317 -8.15 -7.36 -2.21
CA TYR A 317 -7.63 -7.57 -3.57
C TYR A 317 -7.85 -6.34 -4.46
N GLN A 318 -7.30 -5.21 -4.04
CA GLN A 318 -7.45 -3.93 -4.74
C GLN A 318 -6.14 -3.16 -4.74
N TYR A 319 -5.75 -2.56 -5.88
CA TYR A 319 -4.56 -1.73 -5.96
C TYR A 319 -4.83 -0.37 -5.29
N LEU A 320 -4.38 -0.23 -4.05
CA LEU A 320 -4.64 0.92 -3.19
C LEU A 320 -3.33 1.65 -2.83
N ASN A 321 -3.36 2.98 -2.84
CA ASN A 321 -2.35 3.78 -2.16
C ASN A 321 -2.55 3.69 -0.64
N ILE A 322 -1.60 4.20 0.14
CA ILE A 322 -1.64 4.13 1.61
C ILE A 322 -2.94 4.73 2.15
N ASP A 323 -3.33 5.93 1.72
CA ASP A 323 -4.55 6.60 2.16
C ASP A 323 -5.81 5.80 1.85
N LYS A 324 -5.87 5.17 0.67
CA LYS A 324 -6.99 4.34 0.25
C LYS A 324 -7.05 3.01 1.01
N ALA A 325 -5.90 2.42 1.34
CA ALA A 325 -5.86 1.24 2.21
C ALA A 325 -6.39 1.57 3.62
N MET A 326 -6.02 2.73 4.17
CA MET A 326 -6.59 3.23 5.43
C MET A 326 -8.09 3.48 5.31
N MET A 327 -8.57 4.11 4.23
CA MET A 327 -9.99 4.36 4.01
C MET A 327 -10.81 3.08 3.87
N SER A 328 -10.27 2.03 3.23
CA SER A 328 -10.88 0.70 3.18
C SER A 328 -11.14 0.16 4.60
N THR A 329 -10.15 0.26 5.46
CA THR A 329 -10.24 -0.18 6.85
C THR A 329 -11.20 0.68 7.69
N VAL A 330 -11.13 2.01 7.57
CA VAL A 330 -12.07 2.93 8.24
C VAL A 330 -13.51 2.61 7.83
N GLY A 331 -13.76 2.39 6.54
CA GLY A 331 -15.08 2.02 6.00
C GLY A 331 -15.60 0.71 6.58
N ALA A 332 -14.76 -0.31 6.67
CA ALA A 332 -15.14 -1.62 7.23
C ALA A 332 -15.48 -1.52 8.73
N ILE A 333 -14.68 -0.80 9.52
CA ILE A 333 -14.95 -0.60 10.96
C ILE A 333 -16.19 0.28 11.18
N THR A 334 -16.41 1.28 10.34
CA THR A 334 -17.63 2.09 10.38
C THR A 334 -18.87 1.24 10.09
N TRP A 335 -18.80 0.40 9.06
CA TRP A 335 -19.86 -0.55 8.72
C TRP A 335 -20.16 -1.47 9.91
N LEU A 336 -19.12 -2.06 10.52
CA LEU A 336 -19.26 -2.92 11.69
C LEU A 336 -19.95 -2.21 12.86
N THR A 337 -19.62 -0.96 13.11
CA THR A 337 -20.20 -0.16 14.21
C THR A 337 -21.65 0.19 13.94
N VAL A 338 -21.99 0.60 12.71
CA VAL A 338 -23.29 1.15 12.35
C VAL A 338 -24.29 0.07 11.98
N GLN A 339 -23.89 -0.92 11.18
CA GLN A 339 -24.79 -1.94 10.66
C GLN A 339 -24.93 -3.15 11.59
N GLU A 340 -23.87 -3.55 12.26
CA GLU A 340 -23.85 -4.74 13.11
C GLU A 340 -24.03 -4.41 14.59
N ASN A 341 -23.96 -3.15 14.99
CA ASN A 341 -23.98 -2.72 16.41
C ASN A 341 -22.97 -3.51 17.27
N PHE A 342 -21.84 -3.91 16.66
CA PHE A 342 -20.91 -4.91 17.22
C PHE A 342 -20.35 -4.52 18.58
N PHE A 343 -20.14 -3.21 18.83
CA PHE A 343 -19.58 -2.69 20.08
C PHE A 343 -20.65 -2.26 21.10
N GLN A 344 -21.95 -2.40 20.78
CA GLN A 344 -23.01 -2.16 21.78
C GLN A 344 -23.16 -3.43 22.60
N ASP A 345 -22.92 -3.34 23.92
CA ASP A 345 -23.27 -4.39 24.85
C ASP A 345 -24.79 -4.60 24.80
N LYS A 346 -25.23 -5.83 24.60
CA LYS A 346 -26.63 -6.23 24.68
C LYS A 346 -27.04 -6.31 26.14
#